data_f88cac56b3062ca26b8a1520b2ba211e
#
_entry.id   f88cac56b3062ca26b8a1520b2ba211e
#
_cell.length_a   1.000
_cell.length_b   1.000
_cell.length_c   1.000
_cell.angle_alpha   90.00
_cell.angle_beta   90.00
_cell.angle_gamma   90.00
#
_symmetry.space_group_name_H-M   'P 1'
#
loop_
_entity.id
_entity.type
_entity.pdbx_description
1 polymer ?
#
loop_
_entity_poly.entity_id
_entity_poly.type
_entity_poly.pdbx_seq_one_letter_code
_entity_poly.pdbx_strand_id
1 'polypeptide(L)'
;EEAAAVRGRMQASREAFERGRREEREMIARHKAQREAKDGEKPSGVKQKGRVLVSYSLPGRTDVYLHTPAYQCEGGGEVTVAITVNRNGKVTAASLKETTTSSNCINETAVTAARNSRFNVDGSAADRQSGTITYIFVPQ
;
A
#
# COMPACT_ATOMS: atom_id res chain seq x y z
N GLU A 1 5.66 -47.16 4.60
CA GLU A 1 5.10 -46.37 5.71
C GLU A 1 5.77 -44.98 5.82
N GLU A 2 7.10 -44.92 5.69
CA GLU A 2 7.83 -43.63 5.71
C GLU A 2 7.46 -42.74 4.52
N ALA A 3 7.27 -43.28 3.33
CA ALA A 3 6.90 -42.55 2.14
C ALA A 3 5.50 -41.93 2.26
N ALA A 4 4.55 -42.61 2.90
CA ALA A 4 3.19 -42.07 3.12
C ALA A 4 3.21 -40.91 4.12
N ALA A 5 4.01 -40.97 5.19
CA ALA A 5 4.16 -39.91 6.17
C ALA A 5 4.79 -38.65 5.54
N VAL A 6 5.80 -38.80 4.68
CA VAL A 6 6.41 -37.68 3.95
C VAL A 6 5.43 -37.02 3.02
N ARG A 7 4.66 -37.79 2.26
CA ARG A 7 3.60 -37.25 1.37
C ARG A 7 2.57 -36.44 2.14
N GLY A 8 2.12 -36.93 3.29
CA GLY A 8 1.17 -36.22 4.14
C GLY A 8 1.70 -34.88 4.63
N ARG A 9 2.99 -34.82 5.02
CA ARG A 9 3.62 -33.54 5.43
C ARG A 9 3.74 -32.57 4.29
N MET A 10 4.12 -33.00 3.10
CA MET A 10 4.23 -32.14 1.92
C MET A 10 2.86 -31.58 1.52
N GLN A 11 1.82 -32.39 1.58
CA GLN A 11 0.47 -31.96 1.28
C GLN A 11 -0.06 -30.95 2.29
N ALA A 12 0.17 -31.17 3.58
CA ALA A 12 -0.21 -30.23 4.63
C ALA A 12 0.51 -28.88 4.46
N SER A 13 1.80 -28.88 4.09
CA SER A 13 2.56 -27.66 3.82
C SER A 13 2.02 -26.89 2.62
N ARG A 14 1.60 -27.58 1.55
CA ARG A 14 0.98 -26.95 0.37
C ARG A 14 -0.33 -26.30 0.74
N GLU A 15 -1.19 -27.01 1.48
CA GLU A 15 -2.48 -26.49 1.90
C GLU A 15 -2.35 -25.26 2.77
N ALA A 16 -1.40 -25.26 3.70
CA ALA A 16 -1.11 -24.09 4.55
C ALA A 16 -0.62 -22.89 3.73
N PHE A 17 0.25 -23.13 2.74
CA PHE A 17 0.79 -22.09 1.86
C PHE A 17 -0.32 -21.48 0.97
N GLU A 18 -1.16 -22.33 0.38
CA GLU A 18 -2.28 -21.88 -0.46
C GLU A 18 -3.32 -21.10 0.35
N ARG A 19 -3.58 -21.52 1.59
CA ARG A 19 -4.48 -20.83 2.51
C ARG A 19 -3.94 -19.43 2.84
N GLY A 20 -2.66 -19.31 3.17
CA GLY A 20 -2.04 -18.02 3.44
C GLY A 20 -2.12 -17.05 2.25
N ARG A 21 -1.88 -17.54 1.03
CA ARG A 21 -2.03 -16.73 -0.18
C ARG A 21 -3.45 -16.27 -0.43
N ARG A 22 -4.42 -17.13 -0.16
CA ARG A 22 -5.85 -16.80 -0.30
C ARG A 22 -6.25 -15.73 0.69
N GLU A 23 -5.88 -15.86 1.95
CA GLU A 23 -6.16 -14.88 3.00
C GLU A 23 -5.56 -13.52 2.66
N GLU A 24 -4.33 -13.49 2.15
CA GLU A 24 -3.65 -12.26 1.71
C GLU A 24 -4.42 -11.57 0.59
N ARG A 25 -4.86 -12.32 -0.44
CA ARG A 25 -5.65 -11.78 -1.55
C ARG A 25 -7.00 -11.24 -1.09
N GLU A 26 -7.68 -11.95 -0.21
CA GLU A 26 -8.96 -11.53 0.33
C GLU A 26 -8.83 -10.25 1.15
N MET A 27 -7.77 -10.13 1.95
CA MET A 27 -7.50 -8.95 2.75
C MET A 27 -7.28 -7.70 1.86
N ILE A 28 -6.47 -7.83 0.82
CA ILE A 28 -6.20 -6.74 -0.13
C ILE A 28 -7.49 -6.32 -0.84
N ALA A 29 -8.27 -7.27 -1.33
CA ALA A 29 -9.53 -7.01 -2.02
C ALA A 29 -10.55 -6.33 -1.09
N ARG A 30 -10.61 -6.77 0.16
CA ARG A 30 -11.52 -6.21 1.17
C ARG A 30 -11.17 -4.75 1.49
N HIS A 31 -9.89 -4.44 1.66
CA HIS A 31 -9.44 -3.07 1.90
C HIS A 31 -9.76 -2.15 0.74
N LYS A 32 -9.56 -2.61 -0.49
CA LYS A 32 -9.93 -1.85 -1.69
C LYS A 32 -11.42 -1.55 -1.71
N ALA A 33 -12.26 -2.56 -1.49
CA ALA A 33 -13.72 -2.42 -1.52
C ALA A 33 -14.20 -1.46 -0.43
N GLN A 34 -13.64 -1.54 0.77
CA GLN A 34 -14.00 -0.65 1.87
C GLN A 34 -13.65 0.81 1.57
N ARG A 35 -12.50 1.06 0.96
CA ARG A 35 -12.10 2.43 0.59
C ARG A 35 -12.98 3.01 -0.51
N GLU A 36 -13.28 2.24 -1.53
CA GLU A 36 -14.19 2.66 -2.60
C GLU A 36 -15.58 3.01 -2.05
N ALA A 37 -16.08 2.20 -1.12
CA ALA A 37 -17.37 2.44 -0.48
C ALA A 37 -17.35 3.64 0.46
N LYS A 38 -16.26 3.84 1.22
CA LYS A 38 -16.15 4.87 2.24
C LYS A 38 -15.96 6.27 1.65
N ASP A 39 -15.10 6.40 0.64
CA ASP A 39 -14.74 7.69 0.05
C ASP A 39 -15.62 8.07 -1.15
N GLY A 40 -16.40 7.13 -1.69
CA GLY A 40 -17.23 7.36 -2.87
C GLY A 40 -16.41 7.65 -4.14
N GLU A 41 -15.10 7.57 -4.06
CA GLU A 41 -14.18 7.84 -5.16
C GLU A 41 -13.26 6.63 -5.35
N LYS A 42 -13.00 6.30 -6.62
CA LYS A 42 -12.01 5.28 -6.95
C LYS A 42 -10.62 5.87 -6.76
N PRO A 43 -9.65 5.11 -6.23
CA PRO A 43 -8.27 5.58 -6.19
C PRO A 43 -7.76 5.89 -7.60
N SER A 44 -6.94 6.94 -7.73
CA SER A 44 -6.37 7.37 -9.02
C SER A 44 -5.43 6.33 -9.61
N GLY A 45 -4.76 5.57 -8.76
CA GLY A 45 -3.88 4.48 -9.17
C GLY A 45 -3.57 3.54 -8.02
N VAL A 46 -3.24 2.30 -8.36
CA VAL A 46 -2.91 1.24 -7.40
C VAL A 46 -1.70 0.47 -7.90
N LYS A 47 -0.75 0.20 -7.03
CA LYS A 47 0.44 -0.59 -7.30
C LYS A 47 0.65 -1.60 -6.18
N GLN A 48 0.98 -2.82 -6.52
CA GLN A 48 1.31 -3.86 -5.55
C GLN A 48 2.71 -4.40 -5.79
N LYS A 49 3.49 -4.51 -4.73
CA LYS A 49 4.79 -5.16 -4.75
C LYS A 49 4.94 -6.01 -3.49
N GLY A 50 5.03 -7.33 -3.69
CA GLY A 50 5.10 -8.26 -2.57
C GLY A 50 3.87 -8.13 -1.66
N ARG A 51 4.10 -7.83 -0.40
CA ARG A 51 3.07 -7.69 0.63
C ARG A 51 2.66 -6.24 0.90
N VAL A 52 3.04 -5.33 0.03
CA VAL A 52 2.68 -3.92 0.16
C VAL A 52 1.80 -3.51 -1.01
N LEU A 53 0.63 -3.00 -0.70
CA LEU A 53 -0.27 -2.40 -1.66
C LEU A 53 -0.22 -0.89 -1.49
N VAL A 54 0.04 -0.16 -2.57
CA VAL A 54 0.09 1.30 -2.56
C VAL A 54 -1.01 1.83 -3.46
N SER A 55 -1.84 2.73 -2.92
CA SER A 55 -2.84 3.44 -3.71
C SER A 55 -2.74 4.93 -3.43
N TYR A 56 -3.11 5.75 -4.40
CA TYR A 56 -3.10 7.20 -4.20
C TYR A 56 -4.38 7.83 -4.73
N SER A 57 -4.73 8.98 -4.17
CA SER A 57 -5.82 9.81 -4.64
C SER A 57 -5.27 11.23 -4.85
N LEU A 58 -5.11 11.61 -6.13
CA LEU A 58 -4.63 12.92 -6.52
C LEU A 58 -5.28 13.28 -7.86
N PRO A 59 -6.45 13.94 -7.82
CA PRO A 59 -7.23 14.21 -9.04
C PRO A 59 -6.44 14.95 -10.11
N GLY A 60 -6.55 14.47 -11.37
CA GLY A 60 -5.88 15.09 -12.50
C GLY A 60 -4.39 14.80 -12.64
N ARG A 61 -3.82 14.00 -11.76
CA ARG A 61 -2.39 13.66 -11.80
C ARG A 61 -2.21 12.15 -11.92
N THR A 62 -1.11 11.75 -12.54
CA THR A 62 -0.72 10.34 -12.66
C THR A 62 0.64 10.11 -12.02
N ASP A 63 0.87 8.89 -11.53
CA ASP A 63 2.14 8.54 -10.94
C ASP A 63 3.22 8.36 -12.03
N VAL A 64 4.38 8.95 -11.78
CA VAL A 64 5.60 8.71 -12.56
C VAL A 64 6.44 7.67 -11.83
N TYR A 65 6.58 7.84 -10.52
CA TYR A 65 7.28 6.90 -9.67
C TYR A 65 6.55 6.81 -8.33
N LEU A 66 5.85 5.71 -8.12
CA LEU A 66 5.16 5.44 -6.87
C LEU A 66 6.04 4.50 -6.03
N HIS A 67 6.77 5.08 -5.07
CA HIS A 67 7.73 4.33 -4.27
C HIS A 67 7.02 3.27 -3.41
N THR A 68 7.44 2.02 -3.58
CA THR A 68 6.95 0.90 -2.78
C THR A 68 8.06 0.55 -1.78
N PRO A 69 7.83 0.77 -0.47
CA PRO A 69 8.89 0.54 0.52
C PRO A 69 9.17 -0.95 0.69
N ALA A 70 10.42 -1.27 1.05
CA ALA A 70 10.75 -2.61 1.51
C ALA A 70 10.07 -2.86 2.85
N TYR A 71 9.33 -3.97 2.97
CA TYR A 71 8.61 -4.29 4.19
C TYR A 71 9.53 -5.03 5.16
N GLN A 72 10.11 -4.29 6.07
CA GLN A 72 11.05 -4.80 7.09
C GLN A 72 10.49 -4.73 8.52
N CYS A 73 9.28 -4.23 8.67
CA CYS A 73 8.64 -4.11 9.97
C CYS A 73 7.82 -5.36 10.29
N GLU A 74 7.64 -5.64 11.58
CA GLU A 74 6.77 -6.72 12.03
C GLU A 74 5.31 -6.28 12.04
N GLY A 75 4.40 -7.25 11.82
CA GLY A 75 2.97 -7.00 11.80
C GLY A 75 2.51 -6.43 10.46
N GLY A 76 1.35 -5.83 10.46
CA GLY A 76 0.76 -5.21 9.29
C GLY A 76 -0.17 -4.07 9.69
N GLY A 77 -0.71 -3.40 8.69
CA GLY A 77 -1.63 -2.30 8.93
C GLY A 77 -1.87 -1.48 7.67
N GLU A 78 -2.77 -0.54 7.79
CA GLU A 78 -3.10 0.42 6.75
C GLU A 78 -2.71 1.82 7.22
N VAL A 79 -1.93 2.51 6.39
CA VAL A 79 -1.46 3.87 6.69
C VAL A 79 -1.85 4.80 5.55
N THR A 80 -2.56 5.88 5.87
CA THR A 80 -2.88 6.92 4.91
C THR A 80 -2.03 8.14 5.21
N VAL A 81 -1.26 8.58 4.20
CA VAL A 81 -0.37 9.72 4.29
C VAL A 81 -0.95 10.86 3.48
N ALA A 82 -1.12 12.02 4.12
CA ALA A 82 -1.51 13.25 3.43
C ALA A 82 -0.28 13.84 2.75
N ILE A 83 -0.39 14.16 1.46
CA ILE A 83 0.71 14.71 0.68
C ILE A 83 0.34 16.04 0.05
N THR A 84 1.36 16.84 -0.23
CA THR A 84 1.25 18.05 -1.04
C THR A 84 2.21 17.91 -2.21
N VAL A 85 1.70 18.09 -3.41
CA VAL A 85 2.46 17.93 -4.66
C VAL A 85 2.51 19.26 -5.39
N ASN A 86 3.69 19.64 -5.89
CA ASN A 86 3.85 20.85 -6.68
C ASN A 86 3.60 20.57 -8.18
N ARG A 87 3.66 21.62 -9.01
CA ARG A 87 3.47 21.51 -10.46
C ARG A 87 4.48 20.58 -11.14
N ASN A 88 5.67 20.47 -10.57
CA ASN A 88 6.73 19.61 -11.09
C ASN A 88 6.52 18.13 -10.74
N GLY A 89 5.48 17.81 -9.99
CA GLY A 89 5.20 16.43 -9.59
C GLY A 89 5.97 15.97 -8.37
N LYS A 90 6.67 16.88 -7.69
CA LYS A 90 7.43 16.55 -6.48
C LYS A 90 6.53 16.64 -5.26
N VAL A 91 6.64 15.65 -4.38
CA VAL A 91 5.98 15.68 -3.06
C VAL A 91 6.80 16.62 -2.17
N THR A 92 6.21 17.76 -1.83
CA THR A 92 6.86 18.79 -1.02
C THR A 92 6.59 18.63 0.47
N ALA A 93 5.50 17.94 0.83
CA ALA A 93 5.15 17.65 2.21
C ALA A 93 4.43 16.32 2.28
N ALA A 94 4.67 15.57 3.35
CA ALA A 94 4.00 14.31 3.65
C ALA A 94 3.82 14.20 5.15
N SER A 95 2.61 13.86 5.58
CA SER A 95 2.29 13.70 7.00
C SER A 95 1.31 12.56 7.20
N LEU A 96 1.39 11.93 8.36
CA LEU A 96 0.47 10.85 8.73
C LEU A 96 -0.95 11.40 8.90
N LYS A 97 -1.90 10.87 8.14
CA LYS A 97 -3.31 11.27 8.23
C LYS A 97 -4.11 10.27 9.06
N GLU A 98 -4.04 9.00 8.69
CA GLU A 98 -4.74 7.91 9.38
C GLU A 98 -3.84 6.68 9.43
N THR A 99 -3.99 5.87 10.47
CA THR A 99 -3.26 4.62 10.59
C THR A 99 -4.05 3.64 11.46
N THR A 100 -3.98 2.35 11.11
CA THR A 100 -4.58 1.29 11.93
C THR A 100 -3.57 0.62 12.83
N THR A 101 -2.30 1.04 12.79
CA THR A 101 -1.22 0.44 13.58
C THR A 101 -0.54 1.47 14.46
N SER A 102 -0.11 1.04 15.64
CA SER A 102 0.71 1.85 16.55
C SER A 102 2.22 1.68 16.30
N SER A 103 2.61 0.88 15.31
CA SER A 103 4.01 0.65 14.97
C SER A 103 4.65 1.87 14.35
N ASN A 104 5.59 2.48 15.03
CA ASN A 104 6.37 3.60 14.47
C ASN A 104 7.16 3.18 13.23
N CYS A 105 7.66 1.95 13.20
CA CYS A 105 8.36 1.41 12.03
C CYS A 105 7.50 1.48 10.77
N ILE A 106 6.27 0.98 10.83
CA ILE A 106 5.33 0.99 9.70
C ILE A 106 4.94 2.41 9.32
N ASN A 107 4.60 3.24 10.29
CA ASN A 107 4.18 4.62 10.06
C ASN A 107 5.28 5.46 9.42
N GLU A 108 6.50 5.38 9.91
CA GLU A 108 7.66 6.09 9.36
C GLU A 108 8.01 5.60 7.96
N THR A 109 7.95 4.29 7.73
CA THR A 109 8.19 3.70 6.41
C THR A 109 7.20 4.24 5.38
N ALA A 110 5.93 4.34 5.71
CA ALA A 110 4.90 4.86 4.83
C ALA A 110 5.14 6.35 4.51
N VAL A 111 5.41 7.18 5.49
CA VAL A 111 5.68 8.62 5.29
C VAL A 111 6.92 8.84 4.44
N THR A 112 7.99 8.10 4.69
CA THR A 112 9.23 8.18 3.90
C THR A 112 8.98 7.76 2.45
N ALA A 113 8.24 6.69 2.24
CA ALA A 113 7.89 6.22 0.91
C ALA A 113 7.06 7.27 0.15
N ALA A 114 6.12 7.92 0.82
CA ALA A 114 5.31 8.99 0.21
C ALA A 114 6.18 10.16 -0.25
N ARG A 115 7.16 10.58 0.53
CA ARG A 115 8.10 11.65 0.17
C ARG A 115 8.94 11.31 -1.05
N ASN A 116 9.25 10.05 -1.26
CA ASN A 116 10.08 9.59 -2.37
C ASN A 116 9.28 9.33 -3.65
N SER A 117 7.96 9.44 -3.60
CA SER A 117 7.10 9.27 -4.77
C SER A 117 7.13 10.50 -5.66
N ARG A 118 6.83 10.31 -6.95
CA ARG A 118 6.81 11.38 -7.96
C ARG A 118 5.57 11.24 -8.83
N PHE A 119 5.03 12.38 -9.22
CA PHE A 119 3.87 12.47 -10.11
C PHE A 119 4.24 13.19 -11.39
N ASN A 120 3.33 13.25 -12.35
CA ASN A 120 3.58 13.92 -13.62
C ASN A 120 3.69 15.44 -13.45
N VAL A 121 4.44 16.06 -14.35
CA VAL A 121 4.54 17.52 -14.43
C VAL A 121 3.24 18.04 -15.04
N ASP A 122 2.62 19.04 -14.40
CA ASP A 122 1.42 19.72 -14.90
C ASP A 122 1.52 21.21 -14.59
N GLY A 123 1.89 21.98 -15.62
CA GLY A 123 2.05 23.42 -15.50
C GLY A 123 0.75 24.18 -15.23
N SER A 124 -0.40 23.56 -15.50
CA SER A 124 -1.72 24.14 -15.25
C SER A 124 -2.29 23.77 -13.86
N ALA A 125 -1.61 22.91 -13.13
CA ALA A 125 -2.04 22.51 -11.79
C ALA A 125 -1.78 23.62 -10.78
N ALA A 126 -2.42 23.54 -9.61
CA ALA A 126 -2.14 24.44 -8.49
C ALA A 126 -0.71 24.25 -8.00
N ASP A 127 -0.09 25.31 -7.46
CA ASP A 127 1.26 25.25 -6.86
C ASP A 127 1.35 24.22 -5.74
N ARG A 128 0.25 24.02 -5.03
CA ARG A 128 0.13 23.04 -3.96
C ARG A 128 -1.14 22.27 -4.16
N GLN A 129 -1.00 21.03 -4.55
CA GLN A 129 -2.13 20.13 -4.70
C GLN A 129 -2.11 19.12 -3.57
N SER A 130 -3.19 19.05 -2.82
CA SER A 130 -3.34 18.11 -1.72
C SER A 130 -3.88 16.78 -2.24
N GLY A 131 -3.34 15.71 -1.71
CA GLY A 131 -3.78 14.36 -2.03
C GLY A 131 -3.45 13.41 -0.90
N THR A 132 -3.65 12.13 -1.15
CA THR A 132 -3.33 11.08 -0.18
C THR A 132 -2.68 9.89 -0.87
N ILE A 133 -1.77 9.22 -0.14
CA ILE A 133 -1.24 7.92 -0.54
C ILE A 133 -1.54 6.96 0.60
N THR A 134 -2.08 5.80 0.28
CA THR A 134 -2.38 4.77 1.26
C THR A 134 -1.51 3.56 1.03
N TYR A 135 -0.89 3.09 2.10
CA TYR A 135 -0.05 1.90 2.12
C TYR A 135 -0.75 0.83 2.95
N ILE A 136 -0.94 -0.34 2.35
CA ILE A 136 -1.47 -1.50 3.05
C ILE A 136 -0.35 -2.51 3.19
N PHE A 137 0.06 -2.78 4.45
CA PHE A 137 1.11 -3.73 4.77
C PHE A 137 0.44 -5.03 5.24
N VAL A 138 0.57 -6.07 4.43
CA VAL A 138 -0.02 -7.37 4.74
C VAL A 138 0.92 -8.11 5.70
N PRO A 139 0.44 -8.61 6.85
CA PRO A 139 1.29 -9.34 7.81
C PRO A 139 1.94 -10.56 7.17
N GLN A 140 3.18 -10.81 7.56
CA GLN A 140 3.96 -11.96 7.10
C GLN A 140 3.61 -13.22 7.89
#